data_cec418e281824954e5d44131ae618d99
#
_entry.id   cec418e281824954e5d44131ae618d99
#
_cell.length_a   1.000
_cell.length_b   1.000
_cell.length_c   1.000
_cell.angle_alpha   90.00
_cell.angle_beta   90.00
_cell.angle_gamma   90.00
#
_symmetry.space_group_name_H-M   'P 1'
#
loop_
_entity.id
_entity.type
_entity.pdbx_description
1 polymer ?
#
loop_
_entity_poly.entity_id
_entity_poly.type
_entity_poly.pdbx_seq_one_letter_code
_entity_poly.pdbx_strand_id
1 'polypeptide(L)'
;MAKYVYDKGLTDREDITIVSAGKIKYLKLTVEGRTATDRGCVTLVQVNMGQPVLAPMEVPVIAEATQQTSVGPAVVDAPITVDGEEYRMTCVSMGNPHAIVFMNGVKDLDIEKIGPKFENHSCFPNRTNTEFVEILDRKNVFMRVWERGTGETLACGTGCCATAVACVLNGLTDDEITVKLLGGELHIRWDRKANLVYMTGPAKIVFEGEVDPDSID
;
A
#
# COMPACT_ATOMS: atom_id res chain seq x y z
N MET A 1 13.02 1.06 -11.78
CA MET A 1 13.03 0.44 -13.14
C MET A 1 12.38 1.35 -14.17
N ALA A 2 11.06 1.62 -14.17
CA ALA A 2 10.35 2.35 -15.23
C ALA A 2 10.96 3.73 -15.54
N LYS A 3 11.19 4.57 -14.51
CA LYS A 3 11.92 5.84 -14.68
C LYS A 3 13.30 5.65 -15.32
N TYR A 4 14.08 4.68 -14.86
CA TYR A 4 15.42 4.43 -15.39
C TYR A 4 15.42 4.12 -16.90
N VAL A 5 14.56 3.19 -17.34
CA VAL A 5 14.52 2.81 -18.75
C VAL A 5 14.04 3.94 -19.67
N TYR A 6 13.13 4.79 -19.16
CA TYR A 6 12.68 5.97 -19.90
C TYR A 6 13.76 7.06 -19.93
N ASP A 7 14.27 7.50 -18.77
CA ASP A 7 15.23 8.60 -18.70
C ASP A 7 16.56 8.28 -19.39
N LYS A 8 16.99 7.01 -19.40
CA LYS A 8 18.18 6.55 -20.13
C LYS A 8 17.94 6.31 -21.63
N GLY A 9 16.73 6.58 -22.14
CA GLY A 9 16.43 6.44 -23.58
C GLY A 9 16.28 5.01 -24.09
N LEU A 10 16.07 4.04 -23.19
CA LEU A 10 15.85 2.65 -23.58
C LEU A 10 14.43 2.40 -24.09
N THR A 11 13.51 3.32 -23.84
CA THR A 11 12.14 3.34 -24.36
C THR A 11 11.62 4.77 -24.45
N ASP A 12 10.68 5.01 -25.38
CA ASP A 12 9.93 6.27 -25.49
C ASP A 12 8.47 6.11 -25.00
N ARG A 13 8.12 4.92 -24.52
CA ARG A 13 6.77 4.64 -24.05
C ARG A 13 6.55 5.17 -22.66
N GLU A 14 5.40 5.78 -22.44
CA GLU A 14 4.93 6.19 -21.11
C GLU A 14 4.09 5.10 -20.43
N ASP A 15 3.48 4.21 -21.24
CA ASP A 15 2.81 3.02 -20.74
C ASP A 15 3.79 1.83 -20.87
N ILE A 16 4.20 1.30 -19.71
CA ILE A 16 5.22 0.27 -19.59
C ILE A 16 4.66 -0.94 -18.84
N THR A 17 5.03 -2.13 -19.28
CA THR A 17 4.81 -3.36 -18.53
C THR A 17 6.12 -3.90 -17.99
N ILE A 18 6.10 -4.34 -16.73
CA ILE A 18 7.25 -5.01 -16.10
C ILE A 18 6.81 -6.35 -15.51
N VAL A 19 7.74 -7.28 -15.39
CA VAL A 19 7.55 -8.50 -14.60
C VAL A 19 8.16 -8.28 -13.23
N SER A 20 7.37 -8.47 -12.17
CA SER A 20 7.80 -8.39 -10.78
C SER A 20 7.22 -9.56 -10.00
N ALA A 21 8.07 -10.35 -9.35
CA ALA A 21 7.68 -11.57 -8.62
C ALA A 21 6.79 -12.51 -9.47
N GLY A 22 7.14 -12.70 -10.75
CA GLY A 22 6.41 -13.55 -11.70
C GLY A 22 5.08 -12.99 -12.20
N LYS A 23 4.69 -11.76 -11.81
CA LYS A 23 3.44 -11.11 -12.21
C LYS A 23 3.72 -9.91 -13.12
N ILE A 24 2.88 -9.73 -14.14
CA ILE A 24 2.91 -8.54 -15.00
C ILE A 24 2.30 -7.36 -14.21
N LYS A 25 3.02 -6.24 -14.18
CA LYS A 25 2.57 -4.96 -13.65
C LYS A 25 2.48 -3.95 -14.77
N TYR A 26 1.39 -3.19 -14.81
CA TYR A 26 1.14 -2.12 -15.76
C TYR A 26 1.44 -0.78 -15.08
N LEU A 27 2.31 0.00 -15.71
CA LEU A 27 2.77 1.28 -15.20
C LEU A 27 2.49 2.37 -16.20
N LYS A 28 2.10 3.54 -15.70
CA LYS A 28 1.97 4.76 -16.48
C LYS A 28 2.91 5.81 -15.91
N LEU A 29 3.72 6.41 -16.78
CA LEU A 29 4.70 7.42 -16.42
C LEU A 29 4.13 8.83 -16.59
N THR A 30 4.45 9.73 -15.66
CA THR A 30 4.30 11.16 -15.84
C THR A 30 5.65 11.74 -16.17
N VAL A 31 5.77 12.37 -17.34
CA VAL A 31 7.01 12.95 -17.86
C VAL A 31 6.88 14.45 -17.88
N GLU A 32 7.84 15.15 -17.29
CA GLU A 32 7.90 16.60 -17.25
C GLU A 32 9.16 17.12 -17.99
N GLY A 33 9.14 18.40 -18.36
CA GLY A 33 10.27 19.06 -19.01
C GLY A 33 10.50 18.65 -20.47
N ARG A 34 9.54 17.99 -21.13
CA ARG A 34 9.67 17.60 -22.55
C ARG A 34 9.68 18.83 -23.47
N THR A 35 10.64 18.90 -24.39
CA THR A 35 10.75 19.92 -25.45
C THR A 35 10.96 19.22 -26.79
N ALA A 36 11.15 20.00 -27.89
CA ALA A 36 11.47 19.45 -29.21
C ALA A 36 12.82 18.70 -29.25
N THR A 37 13.74 19.04 -28.34
CA THR A 37 15.11 18.47 -28.28
C THR A 37 15.40 17.71 -27.00
N ASP A 38 14.47 17.74 -26.01
CA ASP A 38 14.61 17.07 -24.72
C ASP A 38 13.41 16.15 -24.49
N ARG A 39 13.66 14.90 -24.17
CA ARG A 39 12.62 13.90 -23.89
C ARG A 39 11.90 14.13 -22.54
N GLY A 40 12.41 15.02 -21.69
CA GLY A 40 11.97 15.22 -20.32
C GLY A 40 12.42 14.10 -19.37
N CYS A 41 11.96 14.16 -18.16
CA CYS A 41 12.23 13.12 -17.16
C CYS A 41 10.96 12.65 -16.44
N VAL A 42 10.95 11.40 -16.01
CA VAL A 42 9.84 10.82 -15.25
C VAL A 42 9.83 11.38 -13.84
N THR A 43 8.72 11.99 -13.42
CA THR A 43 8.53 12.52 -12.07
C THR A 43 7.65 11.64 -11.21
N LEU A 44 6.57 11.07 -11.81
CA LEU A 44 5.65 10.18 -11.12
C LEU A 44 5.48 8.88 -11.90
N VAL A 45 5.21 7.81 -11.17
CA VAL A 45 4.83 6.51 -11.74
C VAL A 45 3.53 6.04 -11.10
N GLN A 46 2.52 5.82 -11.92
CA GLN A 46 1.30 5.13 -11.52
C GLN A 46 1.44 3.63 -11.79
N VAL A 47 1.08 2.82 -10.81
CA VAL A 47 1.11 1.35 -10.90
C VAL A 47 -0.30 0.81 -10.71
N ASN A 48 -0.75 -0.07 -11.62
CA ASN A 48 -1.92 -0.89 -11.36
C ASN A 48 -1.52 -2.00 -10.37
N MET A 49 -2.02 -1.87 -9.14
CA MET A 49 -1.74 -2.80 -8.04
C MET A 49 -2.61 -4.05 -8.08
N GLY A 50 -3.65 -4.07 -8.93
CA GLY A 50 -4.59 -5.17 -9.07
C GLY A 50 -5.83 -5.00 -8.20
N GLN A 51 -6.54 -6.10 -8.00
CA GLN A 51 -7.77 -6.13 -7.21
C GLN A 51 -7.46 -6.34 -5.72
N PRO A 52 -8.13 -5.63 -4.81
CA PRO A 52 -8.11 -5.95 -3.40
C PRO A 52 -8.89 -7.24 -3.16
N VAL A 53 -8.38 -8.08 -2.28
CA VAL A 53 -9.07 -9.29 -1.80
C VAL A 53 -9.60 -9.03 -0.41
N LEU A 54 -10.91 -9.27 -0.20
CA LEU A 54 -11.64 -8.93 1.03
C LEU A 54 -12.14 -10.18 1.78
N ALA A 55 -12.30 -11.31 1.08
CA ALA A 55 -12.81 -12.53 1.68
C ALA A 55 -11.90 -12.99 2.84
N PRO A 56 -12.43 -13.20 4.06
CA PRO A 56 -11.62 -13.47 5.25
C PRO A 56 -10.61 -14.60 5.07
N MET A 57 -11.01 -15.70 4.42
CA MET A 57 -10.16 -16.87 4.18
C MET A 57 -9.01 -16.59 3.19
N GLU A 58 -9.18 -15.60 2.31
CA GLU A 58 -8.18 -15.25 1.29
C GLU A 58 -7.26 -14.12 1.75
N VAL A 59 -7.64 -13.37 2.80
CA VAL A 59 -6.80 -12.31 3.39
C VAL A 59 -5.52 -12.88 4.03
N PRO A 60 -5.35 -13.97 4.76
CA PRO A 60 -6.17 -14.84 5.58
C PRO A 60 -6.35 -14.31 7.02
N VAL A 61 -7.58 -14.20 7.46
CA VAL A 61 -7.91 -13.81 8.84
C VAL A 61 -9.00 -14.74 9.40
N ILE A 62 -8.83 -15.16 10.66
CA ILE A 62 -9.82 -15.94 11.41
C ILE A 62 -10.77 -14.96 12.08
N ALA A 63 -11.73 -14.45 11.31
CA ALA A 63 -12.79 -13.57 11.75
C ALA A 63 -14.03 -13.79 10.86
N GLU A 64 -15.21 -13.58 11.42
CA GLU A 64 -16.43 -13.56 10.62
C GLU A 64 -16.49 -12.29 9.77
N ALA A 65 -17.05 -12.42 8.56
CA ALA A 65 -17.33 -11.25 7.74
C ALA A 65 -18.37 -10.37 8.42
N THR A 66 -18.07 -9.11 8.57
CA THR A 66 -18.96 -8.12 9.20
C THR A 66 -19.78 -7.33 8.19
N GLN A 67 -19.37 -7.37 6.92
CA GLN A 67 -20.03 -6.64 5.84
C GLN A 67 -20.05 -7.43 4.54
N GLN A 68 -21.17 -7.37 3.81
CA GLN A 68 -21.25 -7.82 2.42
C GLN A 68 -20.99 -6.61 1.50
N THR A 69 -19.94 -6.71 0.68
CA THR A 69 -19.56 -5.68 -0.28
C THR A 69 -19.92 -6.07 -1.71
N SER A 70 -19.75 -5.17 -2.67
CA SER A 70 -19.94 -5.46 -4.10
C SER A 70 -18.97 -6.50 -4.65
N VAL A 71 -17.87 -6.76 -3.93
CA VAL A 71 -16.82 -7.71 -4.34
C VAL A 71 -16.71 -8.93 -3.42
N GLY A 72 -17.67 -9.10 -2.51
CA GLY A 72 -17.76 -10.26 -1.62
C GLY A 72 -17.80 -9.90 -0.14
N PRO A 73 -17.77 -10.93 0.74
CA PRO A 73 -17.76 -10.73 2.18
C PRO A 73 -16.43 -10.10 2.63
N ALA A 74 -16.49 -9.23 3.65
CA ALA A 74 -15.33 -8.52 4.17
C ALA A 74 -15.35 -8.40 5.70
N VAL A 75 -14.19 -8.36 6.31
CA VAL A 75 -13.99 -7.98 7.71
C VAL A 75 -13.78 -6.48 7.76
N VAL A 76 -14.82 -5.74 8.13
CA VAL A 76 -14.83 -4.27 8.18
C VAL A 76 -15.22 -3.84 9.58
N ASP A 77 -14.41 -3.00 10.20
CA ASP A 77 -14.64 -2.46 11.54
C ASP A 77 -14.95 -3.57 12.58
N ALA A 78 -14.24 -4.68 12.51
CA ALA A 78 -14.40 -5.82 13.41
C ALA A 78 -13.57 -5.62 14.69
N PRO A 79 -14.08 -6.06 15.87
CA PRO A 79 -13.31 -5.96 17.09
C PRO A 79 -12.13 -6.94 17.10
N ILE A 80 -11.02 -6.50 17.71
CA ILE A 80 -9.86 -7.32 18.01
C ILE A 80 -9.31 -6.90 19.37
N THR A 81 -8.98 -7.86 20.24
CA THR A 81 -8.41 -7.57 21.56
C THR A 81 -6.89 -7.80 21.51
N VAL A 82 -6.13 -6.76 21.68
CA VAL A 82 -4.66 -6.82 21.68
C VAL A 82 -4.15 -6.31 23.03
N ASP A 83 -3.39 -7.14 23.74
CA ASP A 83 -2.82 -6.81 25.07
C ASP A 83 -3.88 -6.38 26.13
N GLY A 84 -5.10 -6.95 26.00
CA GLY A 84 -6.23 -6.64 26.90
C GLY A 84 -7.02 -5.38 26.53
N GLU A 85 -6.62 -4.66 25.49
CA GLU A 85 -7.32 -3.50 24.97
C GLU A 85 -8.09 -3.86 23.69
N GLU A 86 -9.29 -3.30 23.52
CA GLU A 86 -10.12 -3.50 22.35
C GLU A 86 -9.79 -2.46 21.27
N TYR A 87 -9.52 -2.96 20.06
CA TYR A 87 -9.34 -2.18 18.85
C TYR A 87 -10.37 -2.62 17.80
N ARG A 88 -10.43 -1.85 16.72
CA ARG A 88 -11.26 -2.20 15.58
C ARG A 88 -10.39 -2.29 14.33
N MET A 89 -10.60 -3.35 13.54
CA MET A 89 -9.78 -3.61 12.36
C MET A 89 -10.62 -3.81 11.11
N THR A 90 -10.06 -3.41 9.97
CA THR A 90 -10.54 -3.78 8.64
C THR A 90 -9.45 -4.55 7.93
N CYS A 91 -9.77 -5.72 7.37
CA CYS A 91 -8.78 -6.61 6.79
C CYS A 91 -8.86 -6.59 5.26
N VAL A 92 -7.71 -6.38 4.61
CA VAL A 92 -7.58 -6.33 3.14
C VAL A 92 -6.31 -7.05 2.73
N SER A 93 -6.34 -7.80 1.62
CA SER A 93 -5.12 -8.33 1.01
C SER A 93 -4.85 -7.66 -0.34
N MET A 94 -3.62 -7.21 -0.54
CA MET A 94 -3.09 -6.75 -1.83
C MET A 94 -2.07 -7.76 -2.41
N GLY A 95 -2.27 -9.05 -2.05
CA GLY A 95 -1.35 -10.15 -2.32
C GLY A 95 -0.52 -10.53 -1.09
N ASN A 96 -0.63 -9.75 -0.03
CA ASN A 96 -0.16 -9.98 1.32
C ASN A 96 -1.21 -9.42 2.30
N PRO A 97 -1.34 -9.98 3.52
CA PRO A 97 -2.38 -9.59 4.48
C PRO A 97 -2.08 -8.24 5.14
N HIS A 98 -3.12 -7.41 5.28
CA HIS A 98 -3.09 -6.15 5.99
C HIS A 98 -4.26 -6.04 6.96
N ALA A 99 -4.00 -5.58 8.18
CA ALA A 99 -4.98 -5.21 9.18
C ALA A 99 -4.90 -3.69 9.41
N ILE A 100 -5.95 -2.97 9.04
CA ILE A 100 -6.02 -1.52 9.14
C ILE A 100 -6.75 -1.15 10.42
N VAL A 101 -6.11 -0.39 11.29
CA VAL A 101 -6.62 0.08 12.57
C VAL A 101 -6.71 1.60 12.55
N PHE A 102 -7.95 2.12 12.60
CA PHE A 102 -8.18 3.57 12.63
C PHE A 102 -8.09 4.08 14.06
N MET A 103 -7.24 5.08 14.29
CA MET A 103 -7.06 5.69 15.61
C MET A 103 -6.50 7.11 15.48
N ASN A 104 -6.61 7.89 16.56
CA ASN A 104 -5.97 9.21 16.68
C ASN A 104 -4.56 9.08 17.26
N GLY A 105 -3.71 10.09 17.02
CA GLY A 105 -2.39 10.18 17.63
C GLY A 105 -1.39 9.15 17.07
N VAL A 106 -1.59 8.70 15.84
CA VAL A 106 -0.72 7.71 15.18
C VAL A 106 0.74 8.16 15.12
N LYS A 107 0.98 9.47 15.02
CA LYS A 107 2.34 10.02 14.98
C LYS A 107 3.16 9.67 16.21
N ASP A 108 2.54 9.67 17.39
CA ASP A 108 3.19 9.48 18.69
C ASP A 108 3.01 8.04 19.22
N LEU A 109 2.45 7.14 18.40
CA LEU A 109 2.21 5.74 18.77
C LEU A 109 3.55 5.01 19.02
N ASP A 110 3.63 4.30 20.16
CA ASP A 110 4.71 3.34 20.42
C ASP A 110 4.48 2.06 19.59
N ILE A 111 4.77 2.16 18.30
CA ILE A 111 4.48 1.10 17.32
C ILE A 111 5.34 -0.14 17.56
N GLU A 112 6.56 0.03 18.09
CA GLU A 112 7.44 -1.11 18.39
C GLU A 112 6.92 -1.96 19.54
N LYS A 113 6.14 -1.36 20.45
CA LYS A 113 5.49 -2.08 21.53
C LYS A 113 4.23 -2.82 21.08
N ILE A 114 3.40 -2.19 20.23
CA ILE A 114 2.09 -2.72 19.85
C ILE A 114 2.13 -3.54 18.57
N GLY A 115 2.97 -3.18 17.60
CA GLY A 115 3.05 -3.80 16.28
C GLY A 115 3.28 -5.31 16.31
N PRO A 116 4.26 -5.82 17.08
CA PRO A 116 4.50 -7.27 17.21
C PRO A 116 3.29 -8.04 17.73
N LYS A 117 2.45 -7.41 18.56
CA LYS A 117 1.26 -8.03 19.16
C LYS A 117 0.13 -8.18 18.15
N PHE A 118 -0.03 -7.21 17.26
CA PHE A 118 -0.93 -7.31 16.10
C PHE A 118 -0.40 -8.33 15.09
N GLU A 119 0.88 -8.22 14.70
CA GLU A 119 1.50 -9.12 13.73
C GLU A 119 1.29 -10.59 14.09
N ASN A 120 1.47 -10.94 15.36
CA ASN A 120 1.43 -12.31 15.87
C ASN A 120 0.09 -12.68 16.53
N HIS A 121 -0.94 -11.85 16.37
CA HIS A 121 -2.25 -12.15 16.97
C HIS A 121 -2.84 -13.43 16.39
N SER A 122 -3.48 -14.24 17.22
CA SER A 122 -3.98 -15.58 16.87
C SER A 122 -5.00 -15.60 15.73
N CYS A 123 -5.70 -14.49 15.47
CA CYS A 123 -6.59 -14.39 14.31
C CYS A 123 -5.85 -14.29 12.96
N PHE A 124 -4.55 -14.08 12.94
CA PHE A 124 -3.73 -14.03 11.73
C PHE A 124 -2.80 -15.25 11.63
N PRO A 125 -3.24 -16.38 11.07
CA PRO A 125 -2.48 -17.63 11.07
C PRO A 125 -1.15 -17.54 10.32
N ASN A 126 -1.04 -16.60 9.37
CA ASN A 126 0.17 -16.34 8.59
C ASN A 126 0.84 -15.02 8.99
N ARG A 127 0.52 -14.49 10.18
CA ARG A 127 0.88 -13.14 10.61
C ARG A 127 0.34 -12.08 9.65
N THR A 128 0.43 -10.81 9.99
CA THR A 128 -0.11 -9.71 9.17
C THR A 128 0.79 -8.49 9.22
N ASN A 129 0.70 -7.64 8.19
CA ASN A 129 1.11 -6.24 8.31
C ASN A 129 -0.01 -5.49 9.01
N THR A 130 0.33 -4.49 9.83
CA THR A 130 -0.67 -3.67 10.53
C THR A 130 -0.42 -2.21 10.20
N GLU A 131 -1.44 -1.57 9.66
CA GLU A 131 -1.45 -0.16 9.35
C GLU A 131 -2.25 0.59 10.44
N PHE A 132 -1.58 1.47 11.18
CA PHE A 132 -2.21 2.39 12.12
C PHE A 132 -2.48 3.70 11.38
N VAL A 133 -3.76 4.08 11.31
CA VAL A 133 -4.22 5.12 10.38
C VAL A 133 -5.00 6.19 11.10
N GLU A 134 -4.59 7.44 10.91
CA GLU A 134 -5.29 8.64 11.36
C GLU A 134 -5.96 9.32 10.16
N ILE A 135 -7.26 9.54 10.25
CA ILE A 135 -8.03 10.25 9.21
C ILE A 135 -7.84 11.75 9.41
N LEU A 136 -7.20 12.42 8.47
CA LEU A 136 -6.99 13.87 8.51
C LEU A 136 -8.20 14.62 7.90
N ASP A 137 -8.69 14.12 6.79
CA ASP A 137 -9.90 14.57 6.10
C ASP A 137 -10.34 13.52 5.07
N ARG A 138 -11.35 13.84 4.24
CA ARG A 138 -11.87 12.88 3.25
C ARG A 138 -10.89 12.51 2.14
N LYS A 139 -9.80 13.23 1.98
CA LYS A 139 -8.79 13.03 0.92
C LYS A 139 -7.41 12.75 1.45
N ASN A 140 -7.19 12.87 2.75
CA ASN A 140 -5.88 12.74 3.35
C ASN A 140 -5.94 11.87 4.60
N VAL A 141 -5.00 10.92 4.70
CA VAL A 141 -4.77 10.11 5.89
C VAL A 141 -3.29 10.11 6.23
N PHE A 142 -2.97 9.92 7.51
CA PHE A 142 -1.61 9.67 7.96
C PHE A 142 -1.50 8.23 8.43
N MET A 143 -0.44 7.52 8.01
CA MET A 143 -0.28 6.10 8.26
C MET A 143 1.13 5.80 8.77
N ARG A 144 1.22 4.95 9.78
CA ARG A 144 2.43 4.21 10.15
C ARG A 144 2.16 2.73 10.02
N VAL A 145 3.16 1.95 9.66
CA VAL A 145 3.00 0.53 9.38
C VAL A 145 4.02 -0.31 10.13
N TRP A 146 3.53 -1.40 10.71
CA TRP A 146 4.35 -2.51 11.18
C TRP A 146 4.29 -3.64 10.15
N GLU A 147 5.40 -3.87 9.44
CA GLU A 147 5.47 -4.89 8.40
C GLU A 147 5.85 -6.26 8.98
N ARG A 148 5.14 -7.28 8.56
CA ARG A 148 5.32 -8.67 8.93
C ARG A 148 6.76 -9.13 8.69
N GLY A 149 7.47 -9.48 9.78
CA GLY A 149 8.83 -9.99 9.74
C GLY A 149 9.91 -8.93 9.55
N THR A 150 9.53 -7.64 9.51
CA THR A 150 10.48 -6.53 9.29
C THR A 150 10.43 -5.51 10.43
N GLY A 151 9.24 -5.20 10.94
CA GLY A 151 9.03 -4.13 11.91
C GLY A 151 8.51 -2.85 11.26
N GLU A 152 8.69 -1.70 11.92
CA GLU A 152 8.28 -0.41 11.35
C GLU A 152 9.14 -0.07 10.13
N THR A 153 8.47 0.32 9.03
CA THR A 153 9.13 0.82 7.82
C THR A 153 8.63 2.23 7.48
N LEU A 154 9.43 2.95 6.72
CA LEU A 154 9.10 4.32 6.32
C LEU A 154 7.96 4.41 5.30
N ALA A 155 7.69 3.31 4.57
CA ALA A 155 6.63 3.23 3.56
C ALA A 155 6.32 1.78 3.20
N CYS A 156 5.03 1.47 3.02
CA CYS A 156 4.54 0.19 2.52
C CYS A 156 3.50 0.44 1.41
N GLY A 157 3.87 0.19 0.15
CA GLY A 157 2.99 0.48 -0.99
C GLY A 157 1.70 -0.35 -0.98
N THR A 158 1.76 -1.65 -0.65
CA THR A 158 0.58 -2.51 -0.52
C THR A 158 -0.26 -2.11 0.69
N GLY A 159 0.37 -1.69 1.79
CA GLY A 159 -0.29 -1.14 2.97
C GLY A 159 -1.07 0.13 2.66
N CYS A 160 -0.49 1.06 1.88
CA CYS A 160 -1.21 2.26 1.42
C CYS A 160 -2.45 1.91 0.58
N CYS A 161 -2.32 0.92 -0.31
CA CYS A 161 -3.45 0.44 -1.12
C CYS A 161 -4.54 -0.19 -0.25
N ALA A 162 -4.16 -1.04 0.70
CA ALA A 162 -5.08 -1.67 1.64
C ALA A 162 -5.78 -0.62 2.53
N THR A 163 -5.03 0.39 2.99
CA THR A 163 -5.55 1.52 3.76
C THR A 163 -6.62 2.30 2.99
N ALA A 164 -6.36 2.65 1.72
CA ALA A 164 -7.35 3.36 0.90
C ALA A 164 -8.65 2.56 0.74
N VAL A 165 -8.53 1.26 0.47
CA VAL A 165 -9.70 0.36 0.37
C VAL A 165 -10.45 0.30 1.70
N ALA A 166 -9.74 0.14 2.82
CA ALA A 166 -10.34 0.09 4.15
C ALA A 166 -11.05 1.41 4.50
N CYS A 167 -10.46 2.56 4.19
CA CYS A 167 -11.07 3.88 4.40
C CYS A 167 -12.41 4.00 3.65
N VAL A 168 -12.45 3.58 2.38
CA VAL A 168 -13.68 3.60 1.56
C VAL A 168 -14.73 2.65 2.11
N LEU A 169 -14.35 1.43 2.51
CA LEU A 169 -15.27 0.45 3.08
C LEU A 169 -15.94 0.95 4.37
N ASN A 170 -15.22 1.74 5.16
CA ASN A 170 -15.71 2.37 6.39
C ASN A 170 -16.40 3.73 6.13
N GLY A 171 -16.49 4.22 4.89
CA GLY A 171 -17.10 5.49 4.55
C GLY A 171 -16.35 6.74 5.04
N LEU A 172 -15.07 6.57 5.41
CA LEU A 172 -14.25 7.61 6.04
C LEU A 172 -13.66 8.59 5.03
N THR A 173 -13.39 8.13 3.80
CA THR A 173 -12.77 8.94 2.75
C THR A 173 -13.47 8.80 1.41
N ASP A 174 -13.01 9.57 0.44
CA ASP A 174 -13.35 9.42 -0.98
C ASP A 174 -12.56 8.23 -1.58
N ASP A 175 -12.91 7.83 -2.82
CA ASP A 175 -12.27 6.70 -3.53
C ASP A 175 -10.81 7.00 -3.97
N GLU A 176 -10.38 8.25 -3.87
CA GLU A 176 -9.02 8.72 -4.19
C GLU A 176 -8.48 9.56 -3.04
N ILE A 177 -7.36 9.13 -2.48
CA ILE A 177 -6.75 9.74 -1.29
C ILE A 177 -5.23 9.86 -1.40
N THR A 178 -4.69 10.77 -0.61
CA THR A 178 -3.26 10.84 -0.31
C THR A 178 -3.00 10.16 1.02
N VAL A 179 -2.15 9.14 1.00
CA VAL A 179 -1.63 8.48 2.20
C VAL A 179 -0.28 9.09 2.53
N LYS A 180 -0.21 9.81 3.66
CA LYS A 180 1.02 10.41 4.20
C LYS A 180 1.72 9.39 5.09
N LEU A 181 3.01 9.26 4.91
CA LEU A 181 3.89 8.29 5.57
C LEU A 181 5.10 9.00 6.17
N LEU A 182 5.88 8.31 6.99
CA LEU A 182 7.17 8.83 7.46
C LEU A 182 8.15 9.07 6.29
N GLY A 183 8.11 8.24 5.25
CA GLY A 183 8.99 8.33 4.07
C GLY A 183 8.48 9.22 2.94
N GLY A 184 7.31 9.85 3.06
CA GLY A 184 6.71 10.69 2.02
C GLY A 184 5.22 10.49 1.87
N GLU A 185 4.71 10.61 0.64
CA GLU A 185 3.29 10.42 0.37
C GLU A 185 3.05 9.64 -0.92
N LEU A 186 1.94 8.91 -0.95
CA LEU A 186 1.46 8.17 -2.11
C LEU A 186 0.00 8.55 -2.38
N HIS A 187 -0.36 8.68 -3.66
CA HIS A 187 -1.73 8.88 -4.08
C HIS A 187 -2.33 7.54 -4.47
N ILE A 188 -3.44 7.16 -3.82
CA ILE A 188 -4.09 5.88 -4.03
C ILE A 188 -5.52 6.14 -4.53
N ARG A 189 -5.91 5.43 -5.59
CA ARG A 189 -7.27 5.46 -6.11
C ARG A 189 -7.81 4.04 -6.25
N TRP A 190 -8.95 3.78 -5.61
CA TRP A 190 -9.69 2.54 -5.83
C TRP A 190 -10.80 2.78 -6.86
N ASP A 191 -10.61 2.27 -8.06
CA ASP A 191 -11.67 2.22 -9.07
C ASP A 191 -12.64 1.10 -8.70
N ARG A 192 -13.71 1.46 -7.99
CA ARG A 192 -14.70 0.50 -7.48
C ARG A 192 -15.46 -0.22 -8.59
N LYS A 193 -15.63 0.42 -9.76
CA LYS A 193 -16.31 -0.18 -10.90
C LYS A 193 -15.50 -1.26 -11.57
N ALA A 194 -14.20 -1.02 -11.76
CA ALA A 194 -13.27 -1.99 -12.31
C ALA A 194 -12.71 -2.93 -11.23
N ASN A 195 -12.92 -2.60 -9.94
CA ASN A 195 -12.30 -3.23 -8.78
C ASN A 195 -10.77 -3.26 -8.88
N LEU A 196 -10.16 -2.14 -9.25
CA LEU A 196 -8.70 -2.02 -9.40
C LEU A 196 -8.16 -0.88 -8.53
N VAL A 197 -7.05 -1.15 -7.85
CA VAL A 197 -6.34 -0.15 -7.05
C VAL A 197 -5.15 0.38 -7.84
N TYR A 198 -5.04 1.69 -7.93
CA TYR A 198 -3.93 2.40 -8.57
C TYR A 198 -3.14 3.15 -7.51
N MET A 199 -1.82 2.98 -7.54
CA MET A 199 -0.88 3.68 -6.68
C MET A 199 -0.01 4.60 -7.52
N THR A 200 0.04 5.88 -7.19
CA THR A 200 0.90 6.87 -7.84
C THR A 200 1.86 7.46 -6.82
N GLY A 201 3.14 7.45 -7.16
CA GLY A 201 4.17 8.01 -6.30
C GLY A 201 5.37 8.56 -7.09
N PRO A 202 6.23 9.35 -6.42
CA PRO A 202 7.45 9.87 -7.02
C PRO A 202 8.44 8.76 -7.32
N ALA A 203 9.20 8.94 -8.39
CA ALA A 203 10.32 8.06 -8.73
C ALA A 203 11.59 8.90 -8.82
N LYS A 204 12.57 8.61 -7.94
CA LYS A 204 13.86 9.32 -7.87
C LYS A 204 15.01 8.31 -7.99
N ILE A 205 16.04 8.67 -8.75
CA ILE A 205 17.32 7.97 -8.72
C ILE A 205 18.07 8.52 -7.51
N VAL A 206 18.45 7.64 -6.58
CA VAL A 206 19.14 8.04 -5.35
C VAL A 206 20.64 8.04 -5.55
N PHE A 207 21.16 7.02 -6.22
CA PHE A 207 22.56 6.92 -6.62
C PHE A 207 22.71 5.97 -7.82
N GLU A 208 23.85 6.03 -8.49
CA GLU A 208 24.30 5.05 -9.47
C GLU A 208 25.63 4.45 -8.96
N GLY A 209 25.89 3.18 -9.23
CA GLY A 209 27.07 2.49 -8.80
C GLY A 209 27.39 1.29 -9.69
N GLU A 210 28.60 0.79 -9.59
CA GLU A 210 29.06 -0.42 -10.25
C GLU A 210 29.30 -1.51 -9.20
N VAL A 211 29.00 -2.75 -9.53
CA VAL A 211 29.25 -3.92 -8.69
C VAL A 211 29.86 -5.00 -9.54
N ASP A 212 30.89 -5.63 -9.02
CA ASP A 212 31.45 -6.84 -9.61
C ASP A 212 30.52 -8.02 -9.31
N PRO A 213 29.90 -8.63 -10.36
CA PRO A 213 28.97 -9.76 -10.16
C PRO A 213 29.59 -10.95 -9.42
N ASP A 214 30.92 -11.14 -9.57
CA ASP A 214 31.64 -12.25 -8.95
C ASP A 214 31.95 -11.98 -7.45
N SER A 215 31.68 -10.77 -6.97
CA SER A 215 31.85 -10.36 -5.56
C SER A 215 30.54 -10.46 -4.74
N ILE A 216 29.44 -10.89 -5.35
CA ILE A 216 28.13 -11.03 -4.70
C ILE A 216 27.94 -12.51 -4.34
N ASP A 217 28.03 -12.84 -3.05
CA ASP A 217 27.72 -14.15 -2.48
C ASP A 217 26.19 -14.41 -2.35
#